data_671f6cf989af0b46c211aeb34e3feb23
#
_entry.id   671f6cf989af0b46c211aeb34e3feb23
#
_cell.length_a   1.000
_cell.length_b   1.000
_cell.length_c   1.000
_cell.angle_alpha   90.00
_cell.angle_beta   90.00
_cell.angle_gamma   90.00
#
_symmetry.space_group_name_H-M   'P 1'
#
loop_
_entity.id
_entity.type
_entity.pdbx_description
1 polymer ?
#
loop_
_entity_poly.entity_id
_entity_poly.type
_entity_poly.pdbx_seq_one_letter_code
_entity_poly.pdbx_strand_id
1 'polypeptide(L)'
;MNHTTSKTPSIIAIDGPAASGKSTIGLRLANALGYLFFDTGVMYRAITWLALERGVDIQNEAAVTMLAEEAQIDLAPASKDDGRACDVLVDGRDITWETRSRKVDENVSIVSAYAGVRQALSQQQRRIGQRGQIVMVGRDIGTVVLPGADLKIYLDATAEERARRRHDEIVARGGHPNYDEILERVIERDRIDSTRTQRRYQSKHNARCHRDCRGE
;
A
#
# COMPACT_ATOMS: atom_id res chain seq x y z
N MET A 1 16.47 33.67 -20.44
CA MET A 1 15.36 32.82 -19.99
C MET A 1 15.98 31.49 -19.53
N ASN A 2 16.14 31.32 -18.22
CA ASN A 2 16.69 30.08 -17.67
C ASN A 2 15.58 29.01 -17.69
N HIS A 3 15.62 28.11 -18.66
CA HIS A 3 14.85 26.90 -18.61
C HIS A 3 15.44 26.00 -17.49
N THR A 4 14.88 26.10 -16.32
CA THR A 4 15.10 25.10 -15.27
C THR A 4 14.50 23.80 -15.80
N THR A 5 15.33 22.92 -16.34
CA THR A 5 14.91 21.54 -16.66
C THR A 5 14.49 20.89 -15.33
N SER A 6 13.18 20.85 -15.06
CA SER A 6 12.68 20.13 -13.90
C SER A 6 12.98 18.66 -14.10
N LYS A 7 13.91 18.13 -13.33
CA LYS A 7 14.24 16.70 -13.35
C LYS A 7 13.01 15.92 -12.91
N THR A 8 12.55 14.98 -13.73
CA THR A 8 11.44 14.11 -13.38
C THR A 8 11.75 13.39 -12.06
N PRO A 9 10.85 13.44 -11.05
CA PRO A 9 11.05 12.75 -9.78
C PRO A 9 11.26 11.25 -10.00
N SER A 10 12.37 10.70 -9.49
CA SER A 10 12.68 9.26 -9.59
C SER A 10 11.96 8.42 -8.55
N ILE A 11 11.73 8.99 -7.36
CA ILE A 11 11.06 8.32 -6.25
C ILE A 11 9.82 9.15 -5.89
N ILE A 12 8.65 8.57 -6.09
CA ILE A 12 7.36 9.20 -5.78
C ILE A 12 6.68 8.42 -4.67
N ALA A 13 6.44 9.09 -3.55
CA ALA A 13 5.71 8.54 -2.39
C ALA A 13 4.28 9.08 -2.36
N ILE A 14 3.29 8.18 -2.30
CA ILE A 14 1.88 8.55 -2.17
C ILE A 14 1.31 7.95 -0.90
N ASP A 15 0.98 8.81 0.06
CA ASP A 15 0.41 8.43 1.33
C ASP A 15 -1.08 8.80 1.44
N GLY A 16 -1.76 8.20 2.39
CA GLY A 16 -3.17 8.50 2.70
C GLY A 16 -3.93 7.32 3.28
N PRO A 17 -5.16 7.53 3.76
CA PRO A 17 -5.97 6.50 4.40
C PRO A 17 -6.42 5.40 3.41
N ALA A 18 -6.98 4.30 3.94
CA ALA A 18 -7.54 3.23 3.09
C ALA A 18 -8.64 3.78 2.18
N ALA A 19 -8.75 3.24 0.97
CA ALA A 19 -9.76 3.61 -0.03
C ALA A 19 -9.74 5.11 -0.45
N SER A 20 -8.64 5.86 -0.22
CA SER A 20 -8.51 7.25 -0.69
C SER A 20 -8.20 7.36 -2.20
N GLY A 21 -7.99 6.24 -2.91
CA GLY A 21 -7.68 6.22 -4.34
C GLY A 21 -6.18 6.17 -4.68
N LYS A 22 -5.31 6.00 -3.68
CA LYS A 22 -3.85 5.96 -3.88
C LYS A 22 -3.40 4.94 -4.91
N SER A 23 -3.90 3.71 -4.81
CA SER A 23 -3.47 2.62 -5.71
C SER A 23 -3.89 2.90 -7.14
N THR A 24 -5.08 3.47 -7.37
CA THR A 24 -5.57 3.84 -8.70
C THR A 24 -4.73 4.96 -9.32
N ILE A 25 -4.48 6.03 -8.56
CA ILE A 25 -3.70 7.17 -9.03
C ILE A 25 -2.23 6.78 -9.18
N GLY A 26 -1.68 6.04 -8.21
CA GLY A 26 -0.30 5.58 -8.21
C GLY A 26 0.00 4.67 -9.41
N LEU A 27 -0.88 3.73 -9.72
CA LEU A 27 -0.74 2.85 -10.89
C LEU A 27 -0.79 3.64 -12.21
N ARG A 28 -1.75 4.57 -12.34
CA ARG A 28 -1.83 5.42 -13.54
C ARG A 28 -0.58 6.29 -13.71
N LEU A 29 -0.07 6.84 -12.61
CA LEU A 29 1.15 7.66 -12.64
C LEU A 29 2.38 6.81 -12.99
N ALA A 30 2.52 5.62 -12.39
CA ALA A 30 3.60 4.70 -12.69
C ALA A 30 3.60 4.30 -14.18
N ASN A 31 2.45 3.93 -14.72
CA ASN A 31 2.30 3.59 -16.13
C ASN A 31 2.65 4.77 -17.06
N ALA A 32 2.21 5.99 -16.73
CA ALA A 32 2.51 7.18 -17.52
C ALA A 32 4.00 7.55 -17.53
N LEU A 33 4.74 7.19 -16.48
CA LEU A 33 6.16 7.45 -16.34
C LEU A 33 7.05 6.26 -16.74
N GLY A 34 6.49 5.08 -16.97
CA GLY A 34 7.23 3.84 -17.15
C GLY A 34 7.95 3.38 -15.87
N TYR A 35 7.38 3.68 -14.69
CA TYR A 35 7.95 3.37 -13.38
C TYR A 35 7.34 2.11 -12.78
N LEU A 36 8.07 1.50 -11.85
CA LEU A 36 7.52 0.41 -11.03
C LEU A 36 6.41 0.96 -10.13
N PHE A 37 5.22 0.34 -10.18
CA PHE A 37 4.16 0.57 -9.21
C PHE A 37 4.34 -0.36 -8.01
N PHE A 38 4.36 0.20 -6.81
CA PHE A 38 4.52 -0.55 -5.58
C PHE A 38 3.47 -0.17 -4.53
N ASP A 39 2.46 -1.00 -4.34
CA ASP A 39 1.55 -0.92 -3.19
C ASP A 39 2.14 -1.71 -2.02
N THR A 40 2.59 -1.01 -0.97
CA THR A 40 3.26 -1.66 0.17
C THR A 40 2.36 -2.62 0.93
N GLY A 41 1.06 -2.53 0.78
CA GLY A 41 0.11 -3.50 1.34
C GLY A 41 0.34 -4.92 0.85
N VAL A 42 0.92 -5.09 -0.34
CA VAL A 42 1.20 -6.42 -0.91
C VAL A 42 2.25 -7.18 -0.12
N MET A 43 3.22 -6.50 0.51
CA MET A 43 4.25 -7.17 1.32
C MET A 43 3.67 -7.79 2.60
N TYR A 44 2.72 -7.11 3.24
CA TYR A 44 2.01 -7.68 4.39
C TYR A 44 1.20 -8.92 3.98
N ARG A 45 0.62 -8.89 2.79
CA ARG A 45 -0.07 -10.04 2.19
C ARG A 45 0.88 -11.19 1.90
N ALA A 46 2.08 -10.88 1.42
CA ALA A 46 3.12 -11.87 1.17
C ALA A 46 3.55 -12.59 2.45
N ILE A 47 3.78 -11.86 3.56
CA ILE A 47 4.09 -12.47 4.86
C ILE A 47 2.89 -13.28 5.39
N THR A 48 1.67 -12.77 5.23
CA THR A 48 0.46 -13.50 5.63
C THR A 48 0.35 -14.82 4.87
N TRP A 49 0.54 -14.78 3.55
CA TRP A 49 0.56 -15.99 2.73
C TRP A 49 1.66 -16.96 3.17
N LEU A 50 2.88 -16.47 3.40
CA LEU A 50 4.01 -17.29 3.81
C LEU A 50 3.75 -17.98 5.16
N ALA A 51 3.15 -17.27 6.13
CA ALA A 51 2.78 -17.84 7.41
C ALA A 51 1.73 -18.96 7.25
N LEU A 52 0.70 -18.72 6.42
CA LEU A 52 -0.33 -19.71 6.12
C LEU A 52 0.24 -20.94 5.39
N GLU A 53 1.12 -20.71 4.41
CA GLU A 53 1.78 -21.78 3.63
C GLU A 53 2.67 -22.66 4.49
N ARG A 54 3.39 -22.06 5.45
CA ARG A 54 4.27 -22.77 6.39
C ARG A 54 3.55 -23.31 7.63
N GLY A 55 2.23 -23.10 7.75
CA GLY A 55 1.45 -23.55 8.91
C GLY A 55 1.80 -22.82 10.21
N VAL A 56 2.33 -21.59 10.10
CA VAL A 56 2.63 -20.76 11.27
C VAL A 56 1.34 -20.13 11.78
N ASP A 57 1.09 -20.23 13.07
CA ASP A 57 -0.06 -19.58 13.70
C ASP A 57 0.01 -18.07 13.54
N ILE A 58 -1.00 -17.52 12.85
CA ILE A 58 -1.12 -16.07 12.59
C ILE A 58 -1.18 -15.25 13.88
N GLN A 59 -1.69 -15.82 14.96
CA GLN A 59 -1.78 -15.15 16.27
C GLN A 59 -0.43 -15.13 17.00
N ASN A 60 0.56 -15.91 16.57
CA ASN A 60 1.89 -15.91 17.14
C ASN A 60 2.74 -14.78 16.53
N GLU A 61 2.66 -13.57 17.12
CA GLU A 61 3.39 -12.38 16.63
C GLU A 61 4.90 -12.63 16.47
N ALA A 62 5.52 -13.36 17.43
CA ALA A 62 6.97 -13.61 17.40
C ALA A 62 7.34 -14.48 16.18
N ALA A 63 6.61 -15.57 15.94
CA ALA A 63 6.87 -16.46 14.82
C ALA A 63 6.62 -15.78 13.46
N VAL A 64 5.55 -14.98 13.34
CA VAL A 64 5.25 -14.21 12.12
C VAL A 64 6.29 -13.11 11.89
N THR A 65 6.79 -12.48 12.96
CA THR A 65 7.87 -11.50 12.87
C THR A 65 9.17 -12.12 12.35
N MET A 66 9.55 -13.27 12.87
CA MET A 66 10.72 -14.02 12.37
C MET A 66 10.60 -14.32 10.86
N LEU A 67 9.43 -14.76 10.41
CA LEU A 67 9.20 -14.96 8.98
C LEU A 67 9.41 -13.68 8.17
N ALA A 68 8.97 -12.53 8.68
CA ALA A 68 9.12 -11.26 7.99
C ALA A 68 10.59 -10.77 7.94
N GLU A 69 11.39 -11.16 8.93
CA GLU A 69 12.83 -10.85 9.00
C GLU A 69 13.65 -11.75 8.06
N GLU A 70 13.29 -13.04 7.96
CA GLU A 70 13.99 -14.04 7.17
C GLU A 70 13.61 -14.00 5.68
N ALA A 71 12.32 -13.80 5.36
CA ALA A 71 11.82 -13.84 4.00
C ALA A 71 12.35 -12.69 3.15
N GLN A 72 12.90 -13.00 1.98
CA GLN A 72 13.28 -11.99 1.00
C GLN A 72 12.10 -11.70 0.08
N ILE A 73 11.45 -10.55 0.28
CA ILE A 73 10.38 -10.09 -0.60
C ILE A 73 10.97 -9.14 -1.64
N ASP A 74 10.59 -9.35 -2.89
CA ASP A 74 10.93 -8.45 -3.98
C ASP A 74 9.73 -8.17 -4.88
N LEU A 75 9.78 -7.05 -5.59
CA LEU A 75 8.83 -6.68 -6.61
C LEU A 75 9.55 -6.37 -7.92
N ALA A 76 8.94 -6.82 -9.01
CA ALA A 76 9.42 -6.57 -10.36
C ALA A 76 8.26 -6.02 -11.24
N PRO A 77 8.56 -5.36 -12.35
CA PRO A 77 7.54 -5.04 -13.36
C PRO A 77 6.77 -6.30 -13.75
N ALA A 78 5.49 -6.13 -14.09
CA ALA A 78 4.64 -7.25 -14.48
C ALA A 78 5.27 -8.05 -15.65
N SER A 79 5.55 -9.33 -15.41
CA SER A 79 6.13 -10.24 -16.42
C SER A 79 5.07 -10.89 -17.30
N LYS A 80 3.78 -10.77 -16.94
CA LYS A 80 2.63 -11.38 -17.64
C LYS A 80 1.51 -10.37 -17.80
N ASP A 81 0.83 -10.42 -18.93
CA ASP A 81 -0.39 -9.63 -19.21
C ASP A 81 -1.63 -10.40 -18.71
N ASP A 82 -1.73 -10.52 -17.40
CA ASP A 82 -2.83 -11.22 -16.71
C ASP A 82 -3.58 -10.31 -15.72
N GLY A 83 -3.39 -9.00 -15.85
CA GLY A 83 -4.02 -7.99 -14.98
C GLY A 83 -3.26 -7.72 -13.68
N ARG A 84 -2.03 -8.26 -13.52
CA ARG A 84 -1.15 -7.89 -12.41
C ARG A 84 -0.56 -6.50 -12.61
N ALA A 85 -0.38 -5.75 -11.53
CA ALA A 85 0.30 -4.44 -11.58
C ALA A 85 1.82 -4.56 -11.46
N CYS A 86 2.30 -5.62 -10.82
CA CYS A 86 3.70 -5.99 -10.65
C CYS A 86 3.77 -7.48 -10.28
N ASP A 87 4.93 -8.07 -10.42
CA ASP A 87 5.22 -9.38 -9.85
C ASP A 87 5.57 -9.24 -8.38
N VAL A 88 5.10 -10.18 -7.55
CA VAL A 88 5.41 -10.26 -6.13
C VAL A 88 6.18 -11.55 -5.88
N LEU A 89 7.41 -11.41 -5.45
CA LEU A 89 8.32 -12.54 -5.24
C LEU A 89 8.61 -12.72 -3.74
N VAL A 90 8.55 -13.96 -3.27
CA VAL A 90 9.04 -14.35 -1.94
C VAL A 90 10.06 -15.45 -2.14
N ASP A 91 11.29 -15.20 -1.69
CA ASP A 91 12.43 -16.12 -1.84
C ASP A 91 12.61 -16.58 -3.32
N GLY A 92 12.34 -15.65 -4.27
CA GLY A 92 12.41 -15.90 -5.72
C GLY A 92 11.18 -16.57 -6.35
N ARG A 93 10.20 -17.02 -5.57
CA ARG A 93 8.94 -17.61 -6.07
C ARG A 93 7.92 -16.52 -6.35
N ASP A 94 7.32 -16.50 -7.56
CA ASP A 94 6.17 -15.65 -7.90
C ASP A 94 4.93 -16.10 -7.12
N ILE A 95 4.42 -15.21 -6.28
CA ILE A 95 3.23 -15.40 -5.45
C ILE A 95 2.19 -14.32 -5.67
N THR A 96 2.24 -13.66 -6.82
CA THR A 96 1.42 -12.49 -7.14
C THR A 96 -0.07 -12.73 -6.89
N TRP A 97 -0.59 -13.86 -7.34
CA TRP A 97 -2.01 -14.18 -7.20
C TRP A 97 -2.34 -14.80 -5.84
N GLU A 98 -1.42 -15.55 -5.24
CA GLU A 98 -1.57 -16.13 -3.92
C GLU A 98 -1.80 -15.06 -2.84
N THR A 99 -1.17 -13.89 -3.00
CA THR A 99 -1.38 -12.73 -2.10
C THR A 99 -2.83 -12.22 -2.09
N ARG A 100 -3.64 -12.60 -3.08
CA ARG A 100 -5.04 -12.17 -3.23
C ARG A 100 -6.05 -13.24 -2.81
N SER A 101 -5.58 -14.34 -2.23
CA SER A 101 -6.46 -15.40 -1.75
C SER A 101 -7.33 -14.94 -0.59
N ARG A 102 -8.51 -15.54 -0.44
CA ARG A 102 -9.45 -15.25 0.64
C ARG A 102 -8.80 -15.42 2.02
N LYS A 103 -8.01 -16.48 2.20
CA LYS A 103 -7.32 -16.74 3.47
C LYS A 103 -6.37 -15.60 3.84
N VAL A 104 -5.66 -15.03 2.85
CA VAL A 104 -4.80 -13.86 3.07
C VAL A 104 -5.64 -12.64 3.44
N ASP A 105 -6.76 -12.39 2.74
CA ASP A 105 -7.66 -11.26 3.03
C ASP A 105 -8.19 -11.28 4.48
N GLU A 106 -8.53 -12.46 4.98
CA GLU A 106 -9.08 -12.67 6.33
C GLU A 106 -8.03 -12.43 7.43
N ASN A 107 -6.74 -12.63 7.15
CA ASN A 107 -5.67 -12.62 8.15
C ASN A 107 -4.70 -11.43 8.06
N VAL A 108 -4.61 -10.75 6.93
CA VAL A 108 -3.61 -9.68 6.71
C VAL A 108 -3.74 -8.50 7.68
N SER A 109 -4.92 -8.23 8.22
CA SER A 109 -5.13 -7.16 9.19
C SER A 109 -4.38 -7.42 10.50
N ILE A 110 -4.36 -8.67 10.96
CA ILE A 110 -3.64 -9.11 12.15
C ILE A 110 -2.14 -8.94 11.93
N VAL A 111 -1.61 -9.54 10.86
CA VAL A 111 -0.18 -9.48 10.51
C VAL A 111 0.31 -8.04 10.34
N SER A 112 -0.49 -7.17 9.73
CA SER A 112 -0.13 -5.77 9.52
C SER A 112 -0.13 -4.92 10.80
N ALA A 113 -0.70 -5.43 11.91
CA ALA A 113 -0.66 -4.78 13.21
C ALA A 113 0.65 -5.01 13.96
N TYR A 114 1.36 -6.11 13.68
CA TYR A 114 2.57 -6.51 14.38
C TYR A 114 3.73 -5.53 14.16
N ALA A 115 4.30 -5.06 15.28
CA ALA A 115 5.35 -4.04 15.24
C ALA A 115 6.63 -4.56 14.58
N GLY A 116 7.04 -5.79 14.89
CA GLY A 116 8.23 -6.43 14.33
C GLY A 116 8.09 -6.65 12.82
N VAL A 117 6.94 -7.16 12.35
CA VAL A 117 6.65 -7.30 10.90
C VAL A 117 6.78 -5.96 10.19
N ARG A 118 6.22 -4.90 10.75
CA ARG A 118 6.30 -3.55 10.17
C ARG A 118 7.73 -3.05 10.07
N GLN A 119 8.54 -3.29 11.10
CA GLN A 119 9.94 -2.90 11.11
C GLN A 119 10.73 -3.65 10.03
N ALA A 120 10.61 -4.97 9.96
CA ALA A 120 11.25 -5.80 8.94
C ALA A 120 10.86 -5.38 7.52
N LEU A 121 9.55 -5.22 7.26
CA LEU A 121 9.05 -4.84 5.94
C LEU A 121 9.44 -3.40 5.56
N SER A 122 9.51 -2.45 6.50
CA SER A 122 9.97 -1.09 6.21
C SER A 122 11.39 -1.05 5.69
N GLN A 123 12.27 -1.93 6.17
CA GLN A 123 13.64 -2.05 5.66
C GLN A 123 13.65 -2.56 4.21
N GLN A 124 12.87 -3.59 3.92
CA GLN A 124 12.76 -4.15 2.58
C GLN A 124 12.09 -3.17 1.59
N GLN A 125 11.03 -2.47 2.03
CA GLN A 125 10.39 -1.40 1.25
C GLN A 125 11.38 -0.29 0.89
N ARG A 126 12.22 0.11 1.84
CA ARG A 126 13.27 1.11 1.59
C ARG A 126 14.28 0.62 0.57
N ARG A 127 14.76 -0.62 0.69
CA ARG A 127 15.67 -1.24 -0.27
C ARG A 127 15.09 -1.22 -1.70
N ILE A 128 13.82 -1.57 -1.85
CA ILE A 128 13.15 -1.58 -3.15
C ILE A 128 12.96 -0.14 -3.66
N GLY A 129 12.51 0.77 -2.81
CA GLY A 129 12.25 2.16 -3.17
C GLY A 129 13.49 2.93 -3.62
N GLN A 130 14.65 2.62 -3.05
CA GLN A 130 15.93 3.25 -3.39
C GLN A 130 16.46 2.88 -4.78
N ARG A 131 15.87 1.91 -5.45
CA ARG A 131 16.20 1.61 -6.88
C ARG A 131 15.82 2.77 -7.81
N GLY A 132 14.90 3.64 -7.39
CA GLY A 132 14.36 4.73 -8.22
C GLY A 132 13.37 4.26 -9.28
N GLN A 133 12.89 5.20 -10.10
CA GLN A 133 11.85 4.95 -11.10
C GLN A 133 10.66 4.20 -10.53
N ILE A 134 10.15 4.70 -9.37
CA ILE A 134 9.15 4.01 -8.58
C ILE A 134 8.05 4.98 -8.10
N VAL A 135 6.81 4.50 -8.16
CA VAL A 135 5.66 5.10 -7.46
C VAL A 135 5.26 4.17 -6.34
N MET A 136 5.61 4.52 -5.11
CA MET A 136 5.31 3.72 -3.92
C MET A 136 4.10 4.30 -3.19
N VAL A 137 3.10 3.48 -2.91
CA VAL A 137 1.90 3.88 -2.20
C VAL A 137 1.76 3.17 -0.86
N GLY A 138 1.30 3.90 0.18
CA GLY A 138 1.10 3.35 1.51
C GLY A 138 0.47 4.33 2.49
N ARG A 139 0.95 4.31 3.73
CA ARG A 139 0.43 5.12 4.84
C ARG A 139 1.45 6.11 5.40
N ASP A 140 2.71 5.76 5.32
CA ASP A 140 3.83 6.44 5.94
C ASP A 140 5.10 6.37 5.06
N ILE A 141 4.89 6.29 3.73
CA ILE A 141 6.00 6.12 2.78
C ILE A 141 6.90 7.36 2.79
N GLY A 142 6.34 8.53 2.57
CA GLY A 142 7.10 9.78 2.50
C GLY A 142 7.60 10.29 3.85
N THR A 143 7.17 9.68 4.97
CA THR A 143 7.59 10.08 6.33
C THR A 143 8.54 9.08 6.99
N VAL A 144 8.33 7.78 6.80
CA VAL A 144 9.06 6.71 7.48
C VAL A 144 9.91 5.88 6.52
N VAL A 145 9.30 5.41 5.43
CA VAL A 145 9.97 4.47 4.51
C VAL A 145 10.98 5.20 3.62
N LEU A 146 10.54 6.23 2.91
CA LEU A 146 11.35 7.02 1.96
C LEU A 146 11.27 8.52 2.30
N PRO A 147 11.83 8.96 3.43
CA PRO A 147 11.79 10.37 3.83
C PRO A 147 12.53 11.28 2.85
N GLY A 148 13.42 10.74 2.02
CA GLY A 148 14.12 11.42 0.94
C GLY A 148 13.46 11.32 -0.44
N ALA A 149 12.19 10.88 -0.55
CA ALA A 149 11.50 10.81 -1.83
C ALA A 149 11.43 12.18 -2.53
N ASP A 150 11.68 12.19 -3.85
CA ASP A 150 11.73 13.41 -4.67
C ASP A 150 10.37 14.13 -4.72
N LEU A 151 9.28 13.34 -4.72
CA LEU A 151 7.91 13.85 -4.67
C LEU A 151 7.11 13.08 -3.63
N LYS A 152 6.44 13.82 -2.74
CA LYS A 152 5.56 13.27 -1.71
C LYS A 152 4.16 13.83 -1.91
N ILE A 153 3.20 12.94 -2.06
CA ILE A 153 1.78 13.25 -2.26
C ILE A 153 0.99 12.64 -1.11
N TYR A 154 0.09 13.42 -0.53
CA TYR A 154 -0.88 12.90 0.43
C TYR A 154 -2.28 12.97 -0.19
N LEU A 155 -2.90 11.79 -0.39
CA LEU A 155 -4.27 11.69 -0.90
C LEU A 155 -5.22 11.47 0.26
N ASP A 156 -6.14 12.41 0.43
CA ASP A 156 -7.18 12.35 1.45
C ASP A 156 -8.57 12.24 0.83
N ALA A 157 -9.50 11.66 1.58
CA ALA A 157 -10.91 11.64 1.30
C ALA A 157 -11.67 11.38 2.61
N THR A 158 -12.89 11.91 2.75
CA THR A 158 -13.69 11.69 3.95
C THR A 158 -14.00 10.20 4.16
N ALA A 159 -14.33 9.80 5.39
CA ALA A 159 -14.67 8.42 5.69
C ALA A 159 -15.88 7.94 4.87
N GLU A 160 -16.87 8.82 4.70
CA GLU A 160 -18.09 8.57 3.94
C GLU A 160 -17.78 8.32 2.45
N GLU A 161 -16.95 9.18 1.84
CA GLU A 161 -16.56 9.02 0.44
C GLU A 161 -15.78 7.72 0.22
N ARG A 162 -14.90 7.36 1.14
CA ARG A 162 -14.13 6.10 1.09
C ARG A 162 -15.03 4.87 1.29
N ALA A 163 -16.02 4.98 2.19
CA ALA A 163 -17.01 3.93 2.40
C ALA A 163 -17.88 3.75 1.15
N ARG A 164 -18.33 4.86 0.52
CA ARG A 164 -19.09 4.83 -0.73
C ARG A 164 -18.31 4.14 -1.85
N ARG A 165 -17.06 4.53 -2.08
CA ARG A 165 -16.20 3.88 -3.10
C ARG A 165 -16.04 2.38 -2.86
N ARG A 166 -15.86 1.98 -1.60
CA ARG A 166 -15.73 0.57 -1.24
C ARG A 166 -17.03 -0.21 -1.43
N HIS A 167 -18.15 0.40 -1.08
CA HIS A 167 -19.48 -0.14 -1.33
C HIS A 167 -19.69 -0.38 -2.83
N ASP A 168 -19.47 0.64 -3.66
CA ASP A 168 -19.65 0.58 -5.11
C ASP A 168 -18.72 -0.48 -5.76
N GLU A 169 -17.49 -0.60 -5.27
CA GLU A 169 -16.54 -1.63 -5.71
C GLU A 169 -17.07 -3.05 -5.44
N ILE A 170 -17.66 -3.29 -4.25
CA ILE A 170 -18.22 -4.59 -3.89
C ILE A 170 -19.45 -4.90 -4.74
N VAL A 171 -20.35 -3.92 -4.93
CA VAL A 171 -21.53 -4.05 -5.78
C VAL A 171 -21.13 -4.36 -7.23
N ALA A 172 -20.13 -3.65 -7.78
CA ALA A 172 -19.64 -3.89 -9.14
C ALA A 172 -19.07 -5.30 -9.34
N ARG A 173 -18.66 -5.96 -8.26
CA ARG A 173 -18.20 -7.37 -8.25
C ARG A 173 -19.33 -8.38 -7.96
N GLY A 174 -20.60 -7.93 -7.93
CA GLY A 174 -21.77 -8.76 -7.67
C GLY A 174 -22.03 -9.07 -6.19
N GLY A 175 -21.37 -8.35 -5.27
CA GLY A 175 -21.63 -8.47 -3.83
C GLY A 175 -22.80 -7.60 -3.37
N HIS A 176 -23.31 -7.88 -2.17
CA HIS A 176 -24.40 -7.13 -1.52
C HIS A 176 -23.90 -6.54 -0.20
N PRO A 177 -23.10 -5.44 -0.23
CA PRO A 177 -22.51 -4.87 0.98
C PRO A 177 -23.54 -4.04 1.75
N ASN A 178 -23.35 -3.98 3.08
CA ASN A 178 -23.99 -3.00 3.93
C ASN A 178 -23.10 -1.75 4.03
N TYR A 179 -23.60 -0.59 3.65
CA TYR A 179 -22.85 0.67 3.67
C TYR A 179 -22.42 1.07 5.09
N ASP A 180 -23.31 0.95 6.07
CA ASP A 180 -23.04 1.37 7.46
C ASP A 180 -21.93 0.53 8.09
N GLU A 181 -21.93 -0.78 7.85
CA GLU A 181 -20.84 -1.66 8.29
C GLU A 181 -19.50 -1.30 7.64
N ILE A 182 -19.53 -0.90 6.36
CA ILE A 182 -18.31 -0.46 5.66
C ILE A 182 -17.82 0.85 6.26
N LEU A 183 -18.70 1.80 6.53
CA LEU A 183 -18.35 3.08 7.13
C LEU A 183 -17.75 2.90 8.53
N GLU A 184 -18.37 2.09 9.37
CA GLU A 184 -17.84 1.77 10.71
C GLU A 184 -16.42 1.16 10.62
N ARG A 185 -16.19 0.22 9.71
CA ARG A 185 -14.87 -0.38 9.49
C ARG A 185 -13.83 0.64 8.99
N VAL A 186 -14.24 1.59 8.17
CA VAL A 186 -13.37 2.67 7.69
C VAL A 186 -12.97 3.57 8.85
N ILE A 187 -13.93 4.01 9.67
CA ILE A 187 -13.70 4.86 10.84
C ILE A 187 -12.80 4.15 11.87
N GLU A 188 -13.08 2.88 12.19
CA GLU A 188 -12.27 2.12 13.15
C GLU A 188 -10.83 1.94 12.62
N ARG A 189 -10.67 1.70 11.35
CA ARG A 189 -9.33 1.59 10.76
C ARG A 189 -8.56 2.91 10.82
N ASP A 190 -9.23 4.04 10.61
CA ASP A 190 -8.60 5.36 10.77
C ASP A 190 -8.19 5.61 12.22
N ARG A 191 -9.04 5.21 13.18
CA ARG A 191 -8.72 5.28 14.60
C ARG A 191 -7.45 4.48 14.92
N ILE A 192 -7.37 3.23 14.46
CA ILE A 192 -6.18 2.39 14.63
C ILE A 192 -4.95 3.01 13.95
N ASP A 193 -5.11 3.55 12.75
CA ASP A 193 -4.01 4.17 12.02
C ASP A 193 -3.53 5.48 12.66
N SER A 194 -4.41 6.26 13.29
CA SER A 194 -4.07 7.51 13.99
C SER A 194 -3.40 7.31 15.35
N THR A 195 -3.73 6.24 16.06
CA THR A 195 -3.12 5.91 17.37
C THR A 195 -1.69 5.40 17.25
N ARG A 196 -1.25 5.00 16.05
CA ARG A 196 0.13 4.57 15.81
C ARG A 196 1.05 5.80 15.80
N THR A 197 1.79 6.00 16.87
CA THR A 197 2.53 7.21 17.33
C THR A 197 3.56 7.81 16.35
N GLN A 198 3.69 7.38 15.10
CA GLN A 198 4.72 7.83 14.15
C GLN A 198 4.18 8.55 12.91
N ARG A 199 2.94 9.09 12.91
CA ARG A 199 2.26 9.44 11.66
C ARG A 199 1.71 10.84 11.53
N ARG A 200 2.31 11.81 12.15
CA ARG A 200 1.93 13.18 11.80
C ARG A 200 2.68 13.59 10.53
N TYR A 201 2.00 13.45 9.41
CA TYR A 201 2.36 14.16 8.20
C TYR A 201 2.31 15.66 8.51
N GLN A 202 3.45 16.25 8.87
CA GLN A 202 3.51 17.69 9.07
C GLN A 202 3.44 18.36 7.70
N SER A 203 2.29 18.96 7.43
CA SER A 203 1.83 19.52 6.15
C SER A 203 2.57 20.77 5.67
N LYS A 204 3.83 20.98 5.98
CA LYS A 204 4.51 22.23 5.63
C LYS A 204 5.05 22.31 4.19
N HIS A 205 5.10 21.21 3.42
CA HIS A 205 5.65 21.23 2.04
C HIS A 205 4.97 20.23 1.07
N ASN A 206 3.67 19.95 1.24
CA ASN A 206 2.99 18.96 0.41
C ASN A 206 1.90 19.59 -0.44
N ALA A 207 1.90 19.28 -1.72
CA ALA A 207 0.77 19.56 -2.59
C ALA A 207 -0.46 18.79 -2.11
N ARG A 208 -1.46 19.45 -1.53
CA ARG A 208 -2.79 18.89 -1.29
C ARG A 208 -3.53 18.87 -2.61
N CYS A 209 -3.77 17.70 -3.16
CA CYS A 209 -4.72 17.55 -4.25
C CYS A 209 -6.11 17.29 -3.63
N HIS A 210 -6.90 18.34 -3.44
CA HIS A 210 -8.34 18.22 -3.18
C HIS A 210 -9.01 17.99 -4.54
N ARG A 211 -9.50 16.81 -4.78
CA ARG A 211 -10.41 16.54 -5.89
C ARG A 211 -11.84 16.62 -5.38
N ASP A 212 -12.50 17.74 -5.63
CA ASP A 212 -13.95 17.75 -5.75
C ASP A 212 -14.31 16.98 -7.04
N CYS A 213 -14.62 15.70 -6.88
CA CYS A 213 -15.21 14.94 -7.96
C CYS A 213 -16.70 15.25 -8.00
N ARG A 214 -17.10 16.44 -8.45
CA ARG A 214 -18.41 16.63 -9.06
C ARG A 214 -18.19 16.38 -10.55
N GLY A 215 -18.84 15.31 -11.00
CA GLY A 215 -18.78 14.91 -12.39
C GLY A 215 -19.38 15.96 -13.33
N GLU A 216 -18.77 16.11 -14.46
CA GLU A 216 -19.40 16.27 -15.78
C GLU A 216 -18.86 15.14 -16.66
#